data_28b31b84ea7344eaeb1a37ce68aa336b
#
_entry.id   28b31b84ea7344eaeb1a37ce68aa336b
#
_cell.length_a   1.000
_cell.length_b   1.000
_cell.length_c   1.000
_cell.angle_alpha   90.00
_cell.angle_beta   90.00
_cell.angle_gamma   90.00
#
_symmetry.space_group_name_H-M   'P 1'
#
loop_
_entity.id
_entity.type
_entity.pdbx_description
1 polymer ?
#
loop_
_entity_poly.entity_id
_entity_poly.type
_entity_poly.pdbx_seq_one_letter_code
_entity_poly.pdbx_strand_id
1 'polypeptide(L)' 'MKYTLLMLICSLAAGECMPPHPMPDMYNSIYDCLNAGYAESLNKSQEIGRQEVNQHRIYIRFICEENKVIIPKPKPKIET' A
#
# COMPACT_ATOMS: atom_id res chain seq x y z
N MET A 1 13.10 8.81 11.59
CA MET A 1 11.84 8.90 10.95
C MET A 1 11.18 7.61 10.81
N LYS A 2 9.91 7.60 10.86
CA LYS A 2 9.17 6.37 10.72
C LYS A 2 8.36 6.39 9.46
N TYR A 3 8.07 5.24 8.95
CA TYR A 3 7.28 5.12 7.73
C TYR A 3 6.05 4.27 8.00
N THR A 4 4.94 4.68 7.43
CA THR A 4 3.69 3.95 7.57
C THR A 4 3.42 3.25 6.25
N LEU A 5 3.03 2.00 6.31
CA LEU A 5 2.71 1.24 5.12
C LEU A 5 1.21 1.33 4.87
N LEU A 6 0.86 1.83 3.70
CA LEU A 6 -0.54 1.93 3.31
C LEU A 6 -0.76 0.94 2.18
N MET A 7 -1.78 0.14 2.30
CA MET A 7 -2.06 -0.85 1.27
C MET A 7 -3.38 -0.56 0.58
N LEU A 8 -3.40 -0.82 -0.74
CA LEU A 8 -4.60 -0.59 -1.52
C LEU A 8 -4.91 -1.86 -2.28
N ILE A 9 -6.15 -2.23 -2.34
CA ILE A 9 -6.57 -3.36 -3.13
C ILE A 9 -7.37 -2.82 -4.28
N CYS A 10 -6.95 -3.18 -5.49
CA CYS A 10 -7.56 -2.66 -6.70
C CYS A 10 -8.12 -3.77 -7.56
N SER A 11 -9.08 -3.44 -8.38
CA SER A 11 -9.66 -4.40 -9.30
C SER A 11 -9.64 -3.80 -10.70
N LEU A 12 -8.99 -4.48 -11.64
CA LEU A 12 -8.97 -4.01 -12.99
C LEU A 12 -10.35 -4.18 -13.62
N ALA A 13 -11.04 -5.22 -13.21
CA ALA A 13 -12.38 -5.45 -13.75
C ALA A 13 -13.33 -4.33 -13.36
N ALA A 14 -13.23 -3.85 -12.14
CA ALA A 14 -14.11 -2.79 -11.68
C ALA A 14 -13.54 -1.42 -12.03
N GLY A 15 -12.26 -1.35 -12.33
CA GLY A 15 -11.65 -0.09 -12.66
C GLY A 15 -11.47 0.84 -11.49
N GLU A 16 -11.37 0.32 -10.31
CA GLU A 16 -11.22 1.15 -9.13
C GLU A 16 -10.46 0.47 -8.01
N CYS A 17 -10.01 1.24 -7.06
CA CYS A 17 -9.29 0.74 -5.91
C CYS A 17 -10.03 1.09 -4.64
N MET A 18 -9.85 0.27 -3.64
CA MET A 18 -10.41 0.56 -2.34
C MET A 18 -9.56 1.63 -1.67
N PRO A 19 -10.08 2.33 -0.69
CA PRO A 19 -9.30 3.36 0.00
C PRO A 19 -8.07 2.77 0.66
N PRO A 20 -7.01 3.54 0.78
CA PRO A 20 -5.79 3.05 1.41
C PRO A 20 -6.06 2.61 2.84
N HIS A 21 -5.44 1.50 3.20
CA HIS A 21 -5.61 0.96 4.54
C HIS A 21 -4.26 1.00 5.25
N PRO A 22 -4.14 1.76 6.31
CA PRO A 22 -2.86 1.83 7.02
C PRO A 22 -2.61 0.57 7.82
N MET A 23 -1.39 0.06 7.72
CA MET A 23 -1.02 -1.09 8.51
C MET A 23 -0.58 -0.62 9.90
N PRO A 24 -0.78 -1.43 10.88
CA PRO A 24 -0.47 -1.04 12.26
C PRO A 24 0.99 -0.83 12.60
N ASP A 25 1.88 -1.48 11.91
CA ASP A 25 3.28 -1.37 12.21
C ASP A 25 3.93 -0.18 11.56
N MET A 26 4.94 0.36 12.20
CA MET A 26 5.72 1.43 11.62
C MET A 26 7.11 0.93 11.38
N TYR A 27 7.74 1.43 10.36
CA TYR A 27 9.05 0.96 9.96
C TYR A 27 10.08 2.07 10.05
N ASN A 28 11.33 1.69 10.35
CA ASN A 28 12.37 2.66 10.55
C ASN A 28 13.06 3.12 9.28
N SER A 29 12.85 2.44 8.21
CA SER A 29 13.47 2.83 6.95
C SER A 29 12.58 2.46 5.79
N ILE A 30 12.86 3.05 4.64
CA ILE A 30 12.11 2.73 3.45
C ILE A 30 12.33 1.29 3.07
N TYR A 31 13.56 0.81 3.24
CA TYR A 31 13.88 -0.57 2.91
C TYR A 31 12.97 -1.53 3.67
N ASP A 32 12.85 -1.32 4.97
CA ASP A 32 12.02 -2.18 5.78
C ASP A 32 10.55 -2.07 5.39
N CYS A 33 10.10 -0.85 5.11
CA CYS A 33 8.72 -0.65 4.72
C CYS A 33 8.43 -1.32 3.38
N LEU A 34 9.34 -1.22 2.43
CA LEU A 34 9.12 -1.83 1.13
C LEU A 34 9.08 -3.35 1.23
N ASN A 35 9.99 -3.93 2.01
CA ASN A 35 9.99 -5.38 2.15
C ASN A 35 8.72 -5.85 2.84
N ALA A 36 8.25 -5.11 3.83
CA ALA A 36 7.01 -5.45 4.49
C ALA A 36 5.85 -5.31 3.51
N GLY A 37 5.88 -4.29 2.66
CA GLY A 37 4.83 -4.09 1.68
C GLY A 37 4.72 -5.25 0.71
N TYR A 38 5.86 -5.73 0.22
CA TYR A 38 5.84 -6.85 -0.70
C TYR A 38 5.36 -8.12 0.00
N ALA A 39 5.80 -8.35 1.24
CA ALA A 39 5.39 -9.53 1.98
C ALA A 39 3.90 -9.50 2.28
N GLU A 40 3.40 -8.35 2.70
CA GLU A 40 1.98 -8.21 3.00
C GLU A 40 1.13 -8.31 1.74
N SER A 41 1.65 -7.80 0.63
CA SER A 41 0.91 -7.90 -0.63
C SER A 41 0.78 -9.37 -1.04
N LEU A 42 1.85 -10.13 -0.87
CA LEU A 42 1.80 -11.54 -1.21
C LEU A 42 0.81 -12.26 -0.30
N ASN A 43 0.87 -11.99 1.00
CA ASN A 43 -0.04 -12.61 1.93
C ASN A 43 -1.48 -12.27 1.60
N LYS A 44 -1.74 -11.02 1.28
CA LYS A 44 -3.10 -10.60 0.99
C LYS A 44 -3.63 -11.26 -0.28
N SER A 45 -2.79 -11.37 -1.30
CA SER A 45 -3.25 -11.99 -2.53
C SER A 45 -3.58 -13.46 -2.31
N GLN A 46 -2.78 -14.13 -1.46
CA GLN A 46 -3.04 -15.52 -1.17
C GLN A 46 -4.28 -15.68 -0.30
N GLU A 47 -4.51 -14.70 0.57
CA GLU A 47 -5.67 -14.74 1.41
C GLU A 47 -6.94 -14.56 0.60
N ILE A 48 -6.91 -13.67 -0.40
CA ILE A 48 -8.05 -13.44 -1.27
C ILE A 48 -8.28 -14.69 -2.11
N GLY A 49 -7.20 -15.30 -2.56
CA GLY A 49 -7.32 -16.55 -3.27
C GLY A 49 -7.24 -16.42 -4.79
N ARG A 50 -6.75 -17.48 -5.40
CA ARG A 50 -6.55 -17.47 -6.84
C ARG A 50 -7.81 -17.17 -7.63
N GLN A 51 -8.90 -17.75 -7.25
CA GLN A 51 -10.12 -17.60 -8.03
C GLN A 51 -10.60 -16.16 -8.04
N GLU A 52 -10.64 -15.54 -6.87
CA GLU A 52 -11.11 -14.17 -6.79
C GLU A 52 -10.15 -13.21 -7.47
N VAL A 53 -8.86 -13.44 -7.28
CA VAL A 53 -7.87 -12.58 -7.88
C VAL A 53 -7.99 -12.62 -9.40
N ASN A 54 -8.14 -13.82 -9.95
CA ASN A 54 -8.22 -13.95 -11.40
C ASN A 54 -9.55 -13.46 -11.95
N GLN A 55 -10.62 -13.70 -11.23
CA GLN A 55 -11.93 -13.32 -11.70
C GLN A 55 -12.11 -11.81 -11.76
N HIS A 56 -11.69 -11.12 -10.75
CA HIS A 56 -11.83 -9.67 -10.68
C HIS A 56 -10.57 -8.91 -11.05
N ARG A 57 -9.53 -9.65 -11.42
CA ARG A 57 -8.24 -9.07 -11.79
C ARG A 57 -7.76 -8.15 -10.69
N ILE A 58 -7.68 -8.70 -9.50
CA ILE A 58 -7.29 -7.93 -8.34
C ILE A 58 -5.79 -7.78 -8.28
N TYR A 59 -5.31 -6.60 -7.92
CA TYR A 59 -3.90 -6.41 -7.70
C TYR A 59 -3.77 -5.53 -6.48
N ILE A 60 -2.62 -5.60 -5.83
CA ILE A 60 -2.42 -4.89 -4.58
C ILE A 60 -1.29 -3.90 -4.75
N ARG A 61 -1.51 -2.70 -4.27
CA ARG A 61 -0.48 -1.68 -4.32
C ARG A 61 -0.20 -1.25 -2.90
N PHE A 62 0.95 -0.67 -2.66
CA PHE A 62 1.23 -0.15 -1.34
C PHE A 62 2.10 1.09 -1.47
N ILE A 63 2.07 1.90 -0.45
CA ILE A 63 2.80 3.14 -0.40
C ILE A 63 3.48 3.22 0.95
N CYS A 64 4.75 3.61 0.94
CA CYS A 64 5.46 3.83 2.20
C CYS A 64 5.52 5.33 2.41
N GLU A 65 4.73 5.80 3.35
CA GLU A 65 4.63 7.21 3.60
C GLU A 65 5.40 7.61 4.84
N GLU A 66 6.22 8.64 4.69
CA GLU A 66 7.04 9.08 5.80
C GLU A 66 6.19 9.84 6.81
N ASN A 67 6.32 9.47 8.04
CA ASN A 67 5.56 10.12 9.07
C ASN A 67 6.33 11.27 9.62
N LYS A 68 5.86 12.45 9.27
CA LYS A 68 6.52 13.59 9.78
C LYS A 68 5.65 14.17 10.78
N VAL A 69 6.13 14.75 11.69
CA VAL A 69 5.39 15.32 12.68
C VAL A 69 4.86 16.54 12.35
N ILE A 70 5.12 17.14 11.62
CA ILE A 70 4.62 18.36 11.37
C ILE A 70 4.08 18.87 10.36
N ILE A 71 4.22 19.74 10.13
CA ILE A 71 3.76 20.46 9.21
C ILE A 71 3.21 20.22 8.09
N PRO A 72 2.43 20.65 7.77
CA PRO A 72 1.68 20.52 6.75
C PRO A 72 2.27 21.32 5.71
N LYS A 73 2.77 21.10 4.85
CA LYS A 73 3.20 21.80 3.93
C LYS A 73 2.68 21.29 2.79
N PRO A 74 2.39 21.89 1.88
CA PRO A 74 1.79 21.53 0.67
C PRO A 74 2.77 20.68 0.00
N LYS A 75 2.38 19.81 -0.58
CA LYS A 75 3.13 18.95 -1.17
C LYS A 75 3.37 19.32 -2.45
N PRO A 76 4.28 19.23 -2.94
CA PRO A 76 4.61 19.60 -4.21
C PRO A 76 4.15 18.54 -5.07
N LYS A 77 3.86 18.64 -5.83
CA LYS A 77 3.52 17.76 -6.66
C LYS A 77 4.41 17.09 -7.27
N ILE A 78 4.67 16.48 -7.51
CA ILE A 78 5.47 15.98 -8.09
C ILE A 78 5.58 15.53 -8.94
N GLU A 79 5.61 15.51 -9.13
CA GLU A 79 5.76 15.28 -9.84
C GLU A 79 6.04 14.62 -10.27
N THR A 80 5.89 14.38 -10.37
CA THR A 80 6.14 13.91 -10.76
C THR A 80 6.20 13.52 -11.03
#